data_306155d7ac561fe006bb1cc1c310fdde
#
_entry.id   306155d7ac561fe006bb1cc1c310fdde
#
_cell.length_a   1.000
_cell.length_b   1.000
_cell.length_c   1.000
_cell.angle_alpha   90.00
_cell.angle_beta   90.00
_cell.angle_gamma   90.00
#
_symmetry.space_group_name_H-M   'P 1'
#
loop_
_entity.id
_entity.type
_entity.pdbx_description
1 polymer ?
#
loop_
_entity_poly.entity_id
_entity_poly.type
_entity_poly.pdbx_seq_one_letter_code
_entity_poly.pdbx_strand_id
1 'polypeptide(L)'
;MAYFDAASAAPLHPVAREALLASLDEGWADPARLYREGRRARLLLDAARQAAAEAVGCRPDELVFTPSGTQAVHSGVSGALAARRRAGQRLLHSAVEHSSVLHAAEVHEAAGGSRVELAVDRTGRVAADEVAAALTPDTALVCLQSANHEVGTEQPVEEVAALCREAEVPLLVDAAQSLPWGPVPGAWSLLTASAHKWGGPPGVGLLAVRKGTRFAPQGPRDERESGRSAGFENIPAVVAAAASLRALRADPGAGEEADRLRRLVDRIRVRVPELVPDVEVAGDPVRRLPHLVTFSCLYVDGEALLHELDRAGFSVSSGSSCTSSTLTPSHVLRAMGVLSEGNVRISLPYGTAEAEVDRFLEVLPRVVRSVRERLDAPATGAGAGSAAGAGAVPASAPPKAAASATEAAGATGAAASSEAAVPGGPVVDALGKRCPVPVIELAKVIHEVPVGGTVTVLSDDEAARQDIPAWCTMRDQEYVGERAAERGAAYVVRRRA
;
A
#
# COMPACT_ATOMS: atom_id res chain seq x y z
N MET A 1 -9.27 -11.90 22.26
CA MET A 1 -8.62 -10.85 21.49
C MET A 1 -8.56 -11.33 20.06
N ALA A 2 -9.11 -10.60 19.12
CA ALA A 2 -9.11 -10.99 17.70
C ALA A 2 -7.98 -10.24 16.98
N TYR A 3 -7.13 -10.98 16.28
CA TYR A 3 -6.03 -10.41 15.53
C TYR A 3 -6.44 -10.24 14.06
N PHE A 4 -6.58 -8.99 13.63
CA PHE A 4 -7.05 -8.62 12.29
C PHE A 4 -6.03 -7.76 11.54
N ASP A 5 -4.73 -8.06 11.72
CA ASP A 5 -3.63 -7.34 11.06
C ASP A 5 -2.64 -8.27 10.33
N ALA A 6 -3.16 -9.33 9.70
CA ALA A 6 -2.35 -10.29 8.95
C ALA A 6 -1.57 -9.65 7.77
N ALA A 7 -2.07 -8.54 7.21
CA ALA A 7 -1.37 -7.81 6.15
C ALA A 7 -0.09 -7.11 6.65
N SER A 8 0.02 -6.77 7.95
CA SER A 8 1.28 -6.32 8.56
C SER A 8 2.19 -7.50 8.88
N ALA A 9 1.69 -8.52 9.57
CA ALA A 9 2.40 -9.76 9.85
C ALA A 9 1.40 -10.90 10.06
N ALA A 10 1.48 -11.95 9.26
CA ALA A 10 0.70 -13.14 9.50
C ALA A 10 1.23 -13.91 10.74
N PRO A 11 0.36 -14.49 11.56
CA PRO A 11 0.80 -15.38 12.63
C PRO A 11 1.71 -16.49 12.11
N LEU A 12 2.72 -16.86 12.89
CA LEU A 12 3.65 -17.90 12.49
C LEU A 12 2.90 -19.23 12.20
N HIS A 13 3.06 -19.74 11.00
CA HIS A 13 2.41 -20.97 10.58
C HIS A 13 2.89 -22.16 11.42
N PRO A 14 2.02 -23.09 11.88
CA PRO A 14 2.44 -24.23 12.70
C PRO A 14 3.58 -25.03 12.10
N VAL A 15 3.52 -25.34 10.79
CA VAL A 15 4.60 -26.04 10.06
C VAL A 15 5.90 -25.22 10.04
N ALA A 16 5.82 -23.90 9.94
CA ALA A 16 7.01 -23.04 10.03
C ALA A 16 7.65 -23.12 11.42
N ARG A 17 6.83 -23.14 12.48
CA ARG A 17 7.32 -23.24 13.84
C ARG A 17 8.06 -24.58 14.07
N GLU A 18 7.50 -25.68 13.62
CA GLU A 18 8.13 -27.00 13.72
C GLU A 18 9.43 -27.07 12.93
N ALA A 19 9.42 -26.60 11.70
CA ALA A 19 10.59 -26.57 10.84
C ALA A 19 11.70 -25.66 11.40
N LEU A 20 11.34 -24.51 12.01
CA LEU A 20 12.28 -23.61 12.66
C LEU A 20 13.01 -24.33 13.81
N LEU A 21 12.25 -24.94 14.72
CA LEU A 21 12.80 -25.63 15.88
C LEU A 21 13.72 -26.80 15.48
N ALA A 22 13.29 -27.63 14.52
CA ALA A 22 14.11 -28.74 14.02
C ALA A 22 15.40 -28.24 13.34
N SER A 23 15.33 -27.11 12.63
CA SER A 23 16.48 -26.57 11.91
C SER A 23 17.49 -25.84 12.81
N LEU A 24 17.13 -25.45 14.03
CA LEU A 24 18.09 -24.91 15.02
C LEU A 24 19.14 -25.97 15.41
N ASP A 25 18.76 -27.22 15.50
CA ASP A 25 19.67 -28.31 15.84
C ASP A 25 20.56 -28.75 14.66
N GLU A 26 20.10 -28.57 13.43
CA GLU A 26 20.73 -29.17 12.25
C GLU A 26 21.31 -28.14 11.26
N GLY A 27 20.84 -26.90 11.25
CA GLY A 27 21.16 -25.85 10.30
C GLY A 27 22.13 -24.79 10.80
N TRP A 28 22.78 -24.99 11.92
CA TRP A 28 23.67 -23.99 12.54
C TRP A 28 25.06 -23.87 11.88
N ALA A 29 25.49 -24.88 11.11
CA ALA A 29 26.82 -24.89 10.51
C ALA A 29 26.89 -24.11 9.21
N ASP A 30 28.12 -23.70 8.83
CA ASP A 30 28.35 -23.00 7.58
C ASP A 30 28.11 -23.93 6.37
N PRO A 31 27.14 -23.65 5.50
CA PRO A 31 26.79 -24.50 4.35
C PRO A 31 27.89 -24.54 3.27
N ALA A 32 28.89 -23.66 3.33
CA ALA A 32 30.03 -23.67 2.43
C ALA A 32 31.11 -24.68 2.83
N ARG A 33 30.98 -25.34 4.01
CA ARG A 33 31.99 -26.24 4.52
C ARG A 33 31.75 -27.70 4.11
N LEU A 34 32.85 -28.43 3.90
CA LEU A 34 32.81 -29.81 3.41
C LEU A 34 32.64 -30.87 4.48
N TYR A 35 32.71 -30.52 5.77
CA TYR A 35 32.44 -31.47 6.86
C TYR A 35 30.93 -31.76 6.97
N ARG A 36 30.60 -32.79 7.77
CA ARG A 36 29.25 -33.37 7.85
C ARG A 36 28.17 -32.34 8.17
N GLU A 37 28.40 -31.50 9.17
CA GLU A 37 27.45 -30.47 9.63
C GLU A 37 27.23 -29.40 8.56
N GLY A 38 28.28 -28.95 7.88
CA GLY A 38 28.17 -28.01 6.76
C GLY A 38 27.39 -28.58 5.59
N ARG A 39 27.65 -29.86 5.22
CA ARG A 39 26.86 -30.53 4.17
C ARG A 39 25.38 -30.66 4.55
N ARG A 40 25.07 -30.89 5.83
CA ARG A 40 23.69 -31.00 6.32
C ARG A 40 22.97 -29.62 6.21
N ALA A 41 23.64 -28.57 6.66
CA ALA A 41 23.16 -27.20 6.54
C ALA A 41 22.91 -26.82 5.05
N ARG A 42 23.82 -27.24 4.17
CA ARG A 42 23.67 -27.03 2.73
C ARG A 42 22.45 -27.74 2.16
N LEU A 43 22.22 -29.01 2.54
CA LEU A 43 21.04 -29.77 2.11
C LEU A 43 19.74 -29.10 2.55
N LEU A 44 19.69 -28.57 3.77
CA LEU A 44 18.53 -27.83 4.29
C LEU A 44 18.28 -26.55 3.48
N LEU A 45 19.33 -25.78 3.20
CA LEU A 45 19.23 -24.55 2.41
C LEU A 45 18.79 -24.83 0.96
N ASP A 46 19.36 -25.87 0.33
CA ASP A 46 19.00 -26.25 -1.04
C ASP A 46 17.55 -26.77 -1.12
N ALA A 47 17.10 -27.55 -0.15
CA ALA A 47 15.71 -28.02 -0.08
C ALA A 47 14.73 -26.86 0.14
N ALA A 48 15.08 -25.91 1.00
CA ALA A 48 14.27 -24.70 1.22
C ALA A 48 14.19 -23.85 -0.05
N ARG A 49 15.31 -23.68 -0.77
CA ARG A 49 15.36 -22.96 -2.05
C ARG A 49 14.49 -23.64 -3.10
N GLN A 50 14.56 -24.96 -3.21
CA GLN A 50 13.72 -25.73 -4.13
C GLN A 50 12.23 -25.49 -3.85
N ALA A 51 11.81 -25.62 -2.57
CA ALA A 51 10.42 -25.45 -2.17
C ALA A 51 9.92 -24.00 -2.40
N ALA A 52 10.74 -23.01 -2.09
CA ALA A 52 10.39 -21.61 -2.31
C ALA A 52 10.31 -21.26 -3.81
N ALA A 53 11.25 -21.75 -4.61
CA ALA A 53 11.27 -21.55 -6.06
C ALA A 53 10.05 -22.18 -6.74
N GLU A 54 9.68 -23.38 -6.33
CA GLU A 54 8.48 -24.08 -6.81
C GLU A 54 7.20 -23.26 -6.50
N ALA A 55 7.08 -22.75 -5.27
CA ALA A 55 5.93 -21.93 -4.85
C ALA A 55 5.83 -20.59 -5.59
N VAL A 56 6.97 -19.99 -5.92
CA VAL A 56 7.06 -18.74 -6.71
C VAL A 56 6.84 -19.01 -8.21
N GLY A 57 7.07 -20.25 -8.67
CA GLY A 57 7.02 -20.62 -10.09
C GLY A 57 8.28 -20.22 -10.86
N CYS A 58 9.47 -20.35 -10.24
CA CYS A 58 10.76 -20.08 -10.85
C CYS A 58 11.73 -21.25 -10.63
N ARG A 59 12.93 -21.14 -11.19
CA ARG A 59 13.97 -22.14 -10.98
C ARG A 59 14.72 -21.86 -9.67
N PRO A 60 15.27 -22.87 -9.00
CA PRO A 60 16.08 -22.67 -7.78
C PRO A 60 17.28 -21.73 -7.98
N ASP A 61 17.93 -21.77 -9.17
CA ASP A 61 19.06 -20.91 -9.49
C ASP A 61 18.66 -19.44 -9.82
N GLU A 62 17.37 -19.18 -10.00
CA GLU A 62 16.81 -17.84 -10.16
C GLU A 62 16.46 -17.16 -8.83
N LEU A 63 16.27 -17.94 -7.74
CA LEU A 63 15.82 -17.46 -6.45
C LEU A 63 16.97 -17.36 -5.44
N VAL A 64 17.00 -16.23 -4.72
CA VAL A 64 17.90 -15.99 -3.59
C VAL A 64 17.11 -15.53 -2.35
N PHE A 65 17.65 -15.85 -1.19
CA PHE A 65 17.13 -15.36 0.08
C PHE A 65 17.82 -14.05 0.48
N THR A 66 17.04 -13.14 1.06
CA THR A 66 17.52 -11.86 1.57
C THR A 66 17.09 -11.68 3.02
N PRO A 67 17.70 -10.78 3.80
CA PRO A 67 17.32 -10.54 5.19
C PRO A 67 15.90 -9.98 5.38
N SER A 68 15.26 -9.47 4.34
CA SER A 68 13.88 -8.97 4.38
C SER A 68 13.32 -8.74 2.98
N GLY A 69 11.99 -8.62 2.85
CA GLY A 69 11.36 -8.18 1.60
C GLY A 69 11.81 -6.80 1.15
N THR A 70 12.01 -5.86 2.07
CA THR A 70 12.57 -4.54 1.79
C THR A 70 13.94 -4.64 1.14
N GLN A 71 14.85 -5.47 1.69
CA GLN A 71 16.16 -5.69 1.09
C GLN A 71 16.05 -6.37 -0.28
N ALA A 72 15.09 -7.28 -0.46
CA ALA A 72 14.82 -7.90 -1.77
C ALA A 72 14.42 -6.84 -2.82
N VAL A 73 13.52 -5.92 -2.47
CA VAL A 73 13.11 -4.79 -3.34
C VAL A 73 14.30 -3.90 -3.66
N HIS A 74 15.04 -3.43 -2.66
CA HIS A 74 16.19 -2.54 -2.87
C HIS A 74 17.25 -3.19 -3.76
N SER A 75 17.58 -4.46 -3.51
CA SER A 75 18.53 -5.23 -4.34
C SER A 75 18.00 -5.46 -5.76
N GLY A 76 16.71 -5.76 -5.89
CA GLY A 76 16.03 -5.97 -7.17
C GLY A 76 16.08 -4.71 -8.04
N VAL A 77 15.65 -3.58 -7.49
CA VAL A 77 15.62 -2.27 -8.18
C VAL A 77 17.04 -1.83 -8.56
N SER A 78 17.95 -1.75 -7.58
CA SER A 78 19.30 -1.26 -7.83
C SER A 78 20.08 -2.16 -8.79
N GLY A 79 19.93 -3.48 -8.68
CA GLY A 79 20.60 -4.44 -9.55
C GLY A 79 20.09 -4.42 -11.00
N ALA A 80 18.79 -4.24 -11.21
CA ALA A 80 18.19 -4.11 -12.53
C ALA A 80 18.61 -2.79 -13.20
N LEU A 81 18.50 -1.66 -12.50
CA LEU A 81 18.89 -0.34 -13.00
C LEU A 81 20.38 -0.30 -13.37
N ALA A 82 21.27 -0.79 -12.50
CA ALA A 82 22.71 -0.81 -12.75
C ALA A 82 23.07 -1.63 -13.99
N ALA A 83 22.39 -2.75 -14.23
CA ALA A 83 22.61 -3.57 -15.42
C ALA A 83 22.13 -2.91 -16.71
N ARG A 84 21.20 -1.97 -16.63
CA ARG A 84 20.59 -1.28 -17.77
C ARG A 84 21.05 0.18 -17.94
N ARG A 85 21.98 0.67 -17.17
CA ARG A 85 22.44 2.08 -17.17
C ARG A 85 22.84 2.63 -18.55
N ARG A 86 23.14 1.75 -19.55
CA ARG A 86 23.46 2.14 -20.91
C ARG A 86 22.24 2.12 -21.84
N ALA A 87 21.17 1.45 -21.44
CA ALA A 87 19.93 1.35 -22.21
C ALA A 87 18.94 2.46 -21.81
N GLY A 88 18.94 2.87 -20.54
CA GLY A 88 18.08 3.95 -20.04
C GLY A 88 18.29 4.20 -18.56
N GLN A 89 17.70 5.28 -18.06
CA GLN A 89 17.76 5.71 -16.66
C GLN A 89 16.40 6.01 -16.07
N ARG A 90 15.31 5.72 -16.78
CA ARG A 90 13.96 6.01 -16.35
C ARG A 90 13.36 4.82 -15.63
N LEU A 91 12.93 5.04 -14.38
CA LEU A 91 12.20 4.08 -13.55
C LEU A 91 10.71 4.45 -13.54
N LEU A 92 9.84 3.51 -13.92
CA LEU A 92 8.39 3.64 -13.76
C LEU A 92 7.96 2.86 -12.53
N HIS A 93 7.09 3.45 -11.70
CA HIS A 93 6.47 2.75 -10.56
C HIS A 93 5.05 3.24 -10.34
N SER A 94 4.19 2.42 -9.74
CA SER A 94 2.85 2.88 -9.40
C SER A 94 2.87 3.84 -8.21
N ALA A 95 1.90 4.76 -8.15
CA ALA A 95 1.73 5.70 -7.04
C ALA A 95 1.39 5.01 -5.71
N VAL A 96 0.98 3.75 -5.76
CA VAL A 96 0.55 2.96 -4.59
C VAL A 96 1.54 1.86 -4.20
N GLU A 97 2.79 1.93 -4.70
CA GLU A 97 3.83 0.98 -4.31
C GLU A 97 4.11 1.01 -2.81
N HIS A 98 4.68 -0.09 -2.29
CA HIS A 98 5.21 -0.10 -0.94
C HIS A 98 6.38 0.90 -0.80
N SER A 99 6.55 1.52 0.37
CA SER A 99 7.59 2.52 0.65
C SER A 99 9.01 2.08 0.24
N SER A 100 9.30 0.78 0.29
CA SER A 100 10.61 0.25 -0.16
C SER A 100 10.89 0.51 -1.65
N VAL A 101 9.87 0.48 -2.51
CA VAL A 101 9.99 0.83 -3.94
C VAL A 101 10.14 2.33 -4.10
N LEU A 102 9.31 3.11 -3.38
CA LEU A 102 9.35 4.57 -3.43
C LEU A 102 10.73 5.11 -3.00
N HIS A 103 11.26 4.63 -1.86
CA HIS A 103 12.60 5.02 -1.41
C HIS A 103 13.70 4.58 -2.38
N ALA A 104 13.59 3.40 -3.00
CA ALA A 104 14.54 2.99 -4.03
C ALA A 104 14.49 3.90 -5.27
N ALA A 105 13.30 4.37 -5.65
CA ALA A 105 13.11 5.31 -6.74
C ALA A 105 13.68 6.71 -6.39
N GLU A 106 13.51 7.17 -5.15
CA GLU A 106 14.12 8.41 -4.65
C GLU A 106 15.65 8.37 -4.66
N VAL A 107 16.23 7.25 -4.21
CA VAL A 107 17.68 7.05 -4.25
C VAL A 107 18.19 7.04 -5.71
N HIS A 108 17.45 6.42 -6.62
CA HIS A 108 17.80 6.42 -8.04
C HIS A 108 17.77 7.84 -8.65
N GLU A 109 16.75 8.61 -8.35
CA GLU A 109 16.61 10.00 -8.79
C GLU A 109 17.73 10.89 -8.22
N ALA A 110 18.02 10.76 -6.93
CA ALA A 110 19.13 11.48 -6.28
C ALA A 110 20.52 11.12 -6.88
N ALA A 111 20.65 9.92 -7.47
CA ALA A 111 21.86 9.49 -8.17
C ALA A 111 21.91 9.94 -9.65
N GLY A 112 20.97 10.79 -10.09
CA GLY A 112 20.92 11.34 -11.45
C GLY A 112 20.07 10.54 -12.44
N GLY A 113 19.32 9.55 -11.97
CA GLY A 113 18.27 8.88 -12.74
C GLY A 113 17.00 9.70 -12.83
N SER A 114 15.96 9.14 -13.44
CA SER A 114 14.62 9.74 -13.43
C SER A 114 13.57 8.73 -12.98
N ARG A 115 12.53 9.20 -12.32
CA ARG A 115 11.38 8.38 -11.94
C ARG A 115 10.09 8.96 -12.52
N VAL A 116 9.15 8.08 -12.81
CA VAL A 116 7.80 8.44 -13.22
C VAL A 116 6.83 7.64 -12.39
N GLU A 117 5.96 8.35 -11.71
CA GLU A 117 4.88 7.79 -10.94
C GLU A 117 3.64 7.59 -11.84
N LEU A 118 3.16 6.35 -11.91
CA LEU A 118 1.96 5.96 -12.64
C LEU A 118 0.75 6.18 -11.75
N ALA A 119 -0.18 7.00 -12.20
CA ALA A 119 -1.42 7.27 -11.48
C ALA A 119 -2.29 6.01 -11.33
N VAL A 120 -3.15 6.02 -10.34
CA VAL A 120 -4.17 4.98 -10.10
C VAL A 120 -5.57 5.58 -10.12
N ASP A 121 -6.56 4.74 -10.36
CA ASP A 121 -7.96 5.11 -10.21
C ASP A 121 -8.39 5.10 -8.73
N ARG A 122 -9.66 5.44 -8.45
CA ARG A 122 -10.20 5.42 -7.09
C ARG A 122 -10.24 4.03 -6.44
N THR A 123 -10.04 2.97 -7.21
CA THR A 123 -9.91 1.60 -6.67
C THR A 123 -8.47 1.25 -6.32
N GLY A 124 -7.51 2.11 -6.64
CA GLY A 124 -6.08 1.91 -6.41
C GLY A 124 -5.41 1.07 -7.50
N ARG A 125 -6.01 0.97 -8.70
CA ARG A 125 -5.50 0.19 -9.82
C ARG A 125 -4.87 1.07 -10.89
N VAL A 126 -3.70 0.66 -11.38
CA VAL A 126 -3.05 1.28 -12.54
C VAL A 126 -3.76 0.85 -13.83
N ALA A 127 -3.97 1.77 -14.75
CA ALA A 127 -4.43 1.42 -16.09
C ALA A 127 -3.25 0.93 -16.95
N ALA A 128 -3.41 -0.18 -17.68
CA ALA A 128 -2.36 -0.70 -18.56
C ALA A 128 -2.00 0.30 -19.66
N ASP A 129 -2.96 1.07 -20.15
CA ASP A 129 -2.76 2.12 -21.16
C ASP A 129 -1.85 3.25 -20.64
N GLU A 130 -1.94 3.61 -19.35
CA GLU A 130 -1.03 4.57 -18.72
C GLU A 130 0.41 4.06 -18.70
N VAL A 131 0.59 2.76 -18.44
CA VAL A 131 1.90 2.13 -18.51
C VAL A 131 2.44 2.16 -19.94
N ALA A 132 1.60 1.80 -20.93
CA ALA A 132 1.98 1.83 -22.34
C ALA A 132 2.40 3.22 -22.81
N ALA A 133 1.65 4.26 -22.39
CA ALA A 133 1.97 5.66 -22.71
C ALA A 133 3.26 6.16 -22.03
N ALA A 134 3.58 5.64 -20.83
CA ALA A 134 4.77 6.03 -20.08
C ALA A 134 6.05 5.30 -20.52
N LEU A 135 5.93 4.13 -21.17
CA LEU A 135 7.07 3.39 -21.70
C LEU A 135 7.77 4.16 -22.83
N THR A 136 9.07 4.34 -22.69
CA THR A 136 9.94 5.02 -23.66
C THR A 136 11.21 4.22 -23.87
N PRO A 137 11.99 4.47 -24.94
CA PRO A 137 13.29 3.81 -25.13
C PRO A 137 14.29 4.00 -23.99
N ASP A 138 14.13 5.09 -23.18
CA ASP A 138 14.94 5.37 -21.99
C ASP A 138 14.44 4.64 -20.73
N THR A 139 13.36 3.88 -20.79
CA THR A 139 12.84 3.14 -19.64
C THR A 139 13.76 1.97 -19.29
N ALA A 140 14.32 1.99 -18.10
CA ALA A 140 15.24 0.97 -17.58
C ALA A 140 14.53 -0.12 -16.77
N LEU A 141 13.46 0.22 -16.05
CA LEU A 141 12.75 -0.69 -15.15
C LEU A 141 11.31 -0.22 -14.95
N VAL A 142 10.39 -1.17 -14.86
CA VAL A 142 9.03 -0.96 -14.33
C VAL A 142 8.91 -1.72 -13.02
N CYS A 143 8.38 -1.07 -11.97
CA CYS A 143 8.02 -1.68 -10.70
C CYS A 143 6.50 -1.63 -10.54
N LEU A 144 5.90 -2.78 -10.26
CA LEU A 144 4.47 -2.91 -10.03
C LEU A 144 4.22 -3.96 -8.95
N GLN A 145 3.61 -3.58 -7.84
CA GLN A 145 3.14 -4.56 -6.87
C GLN A 145 2.03 -5.44 -7.47
N SER A 146 1.93 -6.68 -7.06
CA SER A 146 0.88 -7.57 -7.56
C SER A 146 -0.48 -7.30 -6.89
N ALA A 147 -0.46 -6.87 -5.63
CA ALA A 147 -1.63 -6.44 -4.89
C ALA A 147 -1.23 -5.41 -3.82
N ASN A 148 -2.11 -4.44 -3.58
CA ASN A 148 -1.84 -3.37 -2.64
C ASN A 148 -1.96 -3.84 -1.17
N HIS A 149 -1.04 -3.40 -0.35
CA HIS A 149 -0.92 -3.80 1.06
C HIS A 149 -1.89 -3.07 1.99
N GLU A 150 -2.50 -1.97 1.55
CA GLU A 150 -3.47 -1.21 2.33
C GLU A 150 -4.91 -1.55 1.92
N VAL A 151 -5.25 -1.50 0.65
CA VAL A 151 -6.61 -1.68 0.16
C VAL A 151 -6.88 -3.04 -0.49
N GLY A 152 -5.85 -3.84 -0.69
CA GLY A 152 -5.96 -5.19 -1.23
C GLY A 152 -6.17 -5.27 -2.74
N THR A 153 -6.29 -4.16 -3.45
CA THR A 153 -6.55 -4.13 -4.90
C THR A 153 -5.44 -4.84 -5.68
N GLU A 154 -5.81 -5.76 -6.56
CA GLU A 154 -4.90 -6.48 -7.44
C GLU A 154 -4.57 -5.65 -8.67
N GLN A 155 -3.29 -5.60 -9.02
CA GLN A 155 -2.78 -4.84 -10.16
C GLN A 155 -2.80 -5.66 -11.46
N PRO A 156 -2.81 -5.03 -12.65
CA PRO A 156 -2.87 -5.69 -13.95
C PRO A 156 -1.49 -6.26 -14.37
N VAL A 157 -0.91 -7.14 -13.54
CA VAL A 157 0.48 -7.63 -13.71
C VAL A 157 0.67 -8.34 -15.05
N GLU A 158 -0.29 -9.16 -15.48
CA GLU A 158 -0.19 -9.91 -16.73
C GLU A 158 -0.18 -8.99 -17.97
N GLU A 159 -1.06 -7.99 -17.97
CA GLU A 159 -1.17 -6.99 -19.04
C GLU A 159 0.11 -6.14 -19.10
N VAL A 160 0.58 -5.65 -17.94
CA VAL A 160 1.83 -4.86 -17.85
C VAL A 160 3.06 -5.70 -18.21
N ALA A 161 3.11 -6.98 -17.83
CA ALA A 161 4.20 -7.87 -18.21
C ALA A 161 4.26 -8.07 -19.73
N ALA A 162 3.12 -8.10 -20.42
CA ALA A 162 3.08 -8.18 -21.88
C ALA A 162 3.65 -6.91 -22.53
N LEU A 163 3.26 -5.73 -22.06
CA LEU A 163 3.79 -4.44 -22.53
C LEU A 163 5.30 -4.31 -22.28
N CYS A 164 5.76 -4.67 -21.08
CA CYS A 164 7.17 -4.63 -20.72
C CYS A 164 8.01 -5.57 -21.59
N ARG A 165 7.49 -6.76 -21.91
CA ARG A 165 8.16 -7.73 -22.78
C ARG A 165 8.28 -7.20 -24.21
N GLU A 166 7.22 -6.59 -24.75
CA GLU A 166 7.24 -5.97 -26.09
C GLU A 166 8.25 -4.82 -26.17
N ALA A 167 8.35 -4.01 -25.11
CA ALA A 167 9.30 -2.93 -25.00
C ALA A 167 10.73 -3.38 -24.60
N GLU A 168 10.95 -4.67 -24.35
CA GLU A 168 12.22 -5.22 -23.82
C GLU A 168 12.67 -4.56 -22.50
N VAL A 169 11.73 -4.11 -21.67
CA VAL A 169 11.95 -3.51 -20.36
C VAL A 169 11.67 -4.55 -19.27
N PRO A 170 12.55 -4.75 -18.27
CA PRO A 170 12.28 -5.66 -17.17
C PRO A 170 11.13 -5.13 -16.28
N LEU A 171 10.29 -6.06 -15.82
CA LEU A 171 9.26 -5.82 -14.82
C LEU A 171 9.67 -6.45 -13.49
N LEU A 172 9.78 -5.65 -12.44
CA LEU A 172 9.89 -6.10 -11.06
C LEU A 172 8.49 -6.11 -10.45
N VAL A 173 8.08 -7.26 -9.93
CA VAL A 173 6.81 -7.42 -9.22
C VAL A 173 7.05 -7.61 -7.73
N ASP A 174 6.51 -6.72 -6.90
CA ASP A 174 6.42 -6.96 -5.46
C ASP A 174 5.19 -7.82 -5.16
N ALA A 175 5.43 -9.08 -4.79
CA ALA A 175 4.42 -10.08 -4.50
C ALA A 175 4.21 -10.32 -3.00
N ALA A 176 4.68 -9.41 -2.14
CA ALA A 176 4.65 -9.61 -0.70
C ALA A 176 3.24 -9.92 -0.17
N GLN A 177 2.21 -9.29 -0.72
CA GLN A 177 0.83 -9.48 -0.28
C GLN A 177 0.08 -10.60 -1.02
N SER A 178 0.41 -10.86 -2.28
CA SER A 178 -0.33 -11.81 -3.11
C SER A 178 0.23 -13.24 -3.03
N LEU A 179 1.53 -13.38 -2.82
CA LEU A 179 2.19 -14.71 -2.82
C LEU A 179 1.55 -15.71 -1.87
N PRO A 180 1.03 -15.38 -0.69
CA PRO A 180 0.29 -16.34 0.16
C PRO A 180 -0.92 -16.98 -0.53
N TRP A 181 -1.57 -16.23 -1.43
CA TRP A 181 -2.86 -16.60 -2.05
C TRP A 181 -2.74 -17.30 -3.41
N GLY A 182 -1.57 -17.31 -4.00
CA GLY A 182 -1.38 -17.96 -5.28
C GLY A 182 -0.06 -17.55 -5.97
N PRO A 183 0.33 -18.22 -7.07
CA PRO A 183 1.43 -17.76 -7.89
C PRO A 183 1.07 -16.43 -8.56
N VAL A 184 2.08 -15.59 -8.77
CA VAL A 184 1.89 -14.32 -9.48
C VAL A 184 1.79 -14.61 -10.99
N PRO A 185 0.71 -14.19 -11.66
CA PRO A 185 0.54 -14.41 -13.09
C PRO A 185 1.50 -13.56 -13.91
N GLY A 186 1.69 -13.95 -15.17
CA GLY A 186 2.45 -13.18 -16.15
C GLY A 186 3.94 -13.48 -16.19
N ALA A 187 4.61 -12.84 -17.15
CA ALA A 187 6.01 -13.03 -17.45
C ALA A 187 6.87 -11.91 -16.79
N TRP A 188 6.88 -11.86 -15.48
CA TRP A 188 7.73 -10.92 -14.74
C TRP A 188 9.22 -11.26 -14.89
N SER A 189 10.08 -10.25 -14.80
CA SER A 189 11.54 -10.39 -14.87
C SER A 189 12.18 -10.58 -13.51
N LEU A 190 11.69 -9.83 -12.51
CA LEU A 190 12.07 -9.93 -11.10
C LEU A 190 10.82 -10.05 -10.25
N LEU A 191 10.94 -10.78 -9.12
CA LEU A 191 9.87 -10.87 -8.13
C LEU A 191 10.47 -10.77 -6.73
N THR A 192 9.79 -10.02 -5.85
CA THR A 192 10.15 -9.87 -4.43
C THR A 192 9.01 -10.31 -3.54
N ALA A 193 9.34 -10.83 -2.36
CA ALA A 193 8.36 -11.21 -1.35
C ALA A 193 8.96 -11.21 0.07
N SER A 194 8.12 -11.30 1.10
CA SER A 194 8.52 -11.20 2.51
C SER A 194 7.87 -12.29 3.36
N ALA A 195 8.67 -13.12 4.04
CA ALA A 195 8.20 -14.34 4.70
C ALA A 195 7.14 -14.12 5.78
N HIS A 196 7.23 -13.03 6.53
CA HIS A 196 6.26 -12.73 7.59
C HIS A 196 4.83 -12.45 7.08
N LYS A 197 4.63 -12.30 5.76
CA LYS A 197 3.30 -12.13 5.14
C LYS A 197 2.58 -13.45 4.89
N TRP A 198 3.31 -14.58 4.88
CA TRP A 198 2.72 -15.93 4.70
C TRP A 198 2.95 -16.87 5.89
N GLY A 199 3.16 -16.30 7.07
CA GLY A 199 3.38 -17.10 8.29
C GLY A 199 4.76 -17.74 8.39
N GLY A 200 5.73 -17.24 7.63
CA GLY A 200 7.15 -17.49 7.87
C GLY A 200 7.70 -16.54 8.93
N PRO A 201 8.88 -16.82 9.49
CA PRO A 201 9.51 -15.95 10.47
C PRO A 201 9.98 -14.64 9.83
N PRO A 202 10.10 -13.54 10.60
CA PRO A 202 10.77 -12.33 10.13
C PRO A 202 12.25 -12.60 9.82
N GLY A 203 12.90 -11.70 9.09
CA GLY A 203 14.32 -11.87 8.72
C GLY A 203 14.54 -12.70 7.46
N VAL A 204 13.50 -12.96 6.66
CA VAL A 204 13.60 -13.65 5.36
C VAL A 204 12.78 -12.92 4.31
N GLY A 205 13.43 -12.58 3.22
CA GLY A 205 12.82 -12.12 1.98
C GLY A 205 13.21 -13.02 0.81
N LEU A 206 12.47 -12.92 -0.29
CA LEU A 206 12.76 -13.61 -1.55
C LEU A 206 13.06 -12.58 -2.63
N LEU A 207 14.11 -12.82 -3.40
CA LEU A 207 14.38 -12.14 -4.68
C LEU A 207 14.54 -13.20 -5.75
N ALA A 208 13.61 -13.26 -6.69
CA ALA A 208 13.75 -14.08 -7.90
C ALA A 208 14.15 -13.17 -9.06
N VAL A 209 15.14 -13.62 -9.83
CA VAL A 209 15.62 -12.95 -11.06
C VAL A 209 15.60 -13.97 -12.18
N ARG A 210 14.70 -13.84 -13.13
CA ARG A 210 14.53 -14.78 -14.25
C ARG A 210 15.80 -14.87 -15.09
N LYS A 211 16.10 -16.07 -15.54
CA LYS A 211 17.20 -16.30 -16.48
C LYS A 211 16.99 -15.46 -17.74
N GLY A 212 18.05 -14.77 -18.16
CA GLY A 212 17.99 -13.82 -19.29
C GLY A 212 17.75 -12.37 -18.88
N THR A 213 17.27 -12.12 -17.66
CA THR A 213 17.17 -10.75 -17.12
C THR A 213 18.58 -10.24 -16.78
N ARG A 214 18.93 -9.07 -17.34
CA ARG A 214 20.20 -8.41 -17.00
C ARG A 214 20.11 -7.91 -15.56
N PHE A 215 21.08 -8.34 -14.74
CA PHE A 215 21.14 -8.02 -13.33
C PHE A 215 22.59 -7.83 -12.88
N ALA A 216 22.88 -6.73 -12.20
CA ALA A 216 24.21 -6.41 -11.66
C ALA A 216 24.07 -6.04 -10.17
N PRO A 217 24.30 -6.98 -9.25
CA PRO A 217 24.21 -6.71 -7.81
C PRO A 217 25.07 -5.49 -7.41
N GLN A 218 24.54 -4.64 -6.53
CA GLN A 218 25.22 -3.44 -6.06
C GLN A 218 25.78 -3.62 -4.64
N GLY A 219 26.81 -2.86 -4.30
CA GLY A 219 27.47 -2.92 -3.01
C GLY A 219 28.50 -4.05 -2.85
N PRO A 220 29.06 -4.21 -1.64
CA PRO A 220 29.98 -5.30 -1.31
C PRO A 220 29.30 -6.66 -1.47
N ARG A 221 30.05 -7.63 -2.00
CA ARG A 221 29.53 -8.97 -2.32
C ARG A 221 30.44 -10.05 -1.75
N ASP A 222 29.85 -11.18 -1.43
CA ASP A 222 30.53 -12.44 -1.19
C ASP A 222 30.00 -13.51 -2.17
N GLU A 223 30.41 -14.77 -1.98
CA GLU A 223 29.99 -15.88 -2.86
C GLU A 223 28.59 -16.44 -2.52
N ARG A 224 27.98 -15.93 -1.42
CA ARG A 224 26.70 -16.43 -0.93
C ARG A 224 25.56 -15.93 -1.79
N GLU A 225 24.48 -16.70 -1.83
CA GLU A 225 23.27 -16.37 -2.59
C GLU A 225 23.59 -15.95 -4.02
N SER A 226 24.57 -16.62 -4.68
CA SER A 226 25.03 -16.31 -6.03
C SER A 226 25.53 -14.84 -6.20
N GLY A 227 26.10 -14.28 -5.15
CA GLY A 227 26.59 -12.89 -5.11
C GLY A 227 25.49 -11.82 -5.12
N ARG A 228 24.24 -12.20 -4.84
CA ARG A 228 23.07 -11.28 -4.86
C ARG A 228 22.64 -10.85 -3.45
N SER A 229 23.01 -11.63 -2.42
CA SER A 229 22.76 -11.30 -1.02
C SER A 229 23.97 -11.78 -0.20
N ALA A 230 24.68 -10.83 0.41
CA ALA A 230 25.86 -11.12 1.18
C ALA A 230 25.52 -11.50 2.64
N GLY A 231 26.43 -12.24 3.29
CA GLY A 231 26.34 -12.59 4.69
C GLY A 231 25.87 -14.02 4.92
N PHE A 232 26.07 -14.49 6.16
CA PHE A 232 25.72 -15.86 6.57
C PHE A 232 24.20 -16.04 6.56
N GLU A 233 23.73 -17.06 5.88
CA GLU A 233 22.31 -17.37 5.73
C GLU A 233 21.68 -17.77 7.07
N ASN A 234 20.53 -17.18 7.40
CA ASN A 234 19.72 -17.64 8.54
C ASN A 234 18.95 -18.90 8.14
N ILE A 235 19.68 -20.04 8.08
CA ILE A 235 19.14 -21.31 7.58
C ILE A 235 17.88 -21.73 8.33
N PRO A 236 17.78 -21.67 9.67
CA PRO A 236 16.55 -22.02 10.36
C PRO A 236 15.35 -21.20 9.93
N ALA A 237 15.51 -19.88 9.79
CA ALA A 237 14.42 -19.01 9.35
C ALA A 237 14.07 -19.24 7.87
N VAL A 238 15.06 -19.48 7.02
CA VAL A 238 14.87 -19.80 5.60
C VAL A 238 14.09 -21.09 5.40
N VAL A 239 14.46 -22.15 6.15
CA VAL A 239 13.77 -23.44 6.13
C VAL A 239 12.33 -23.31 6.60
N ALA A 240 12.09 -22.57 7.68
CA ALA A 240 10.75 -22.32 8.20
C ALA A 240 9.88 -21.53 7.22
N ALA A 241 10.44 -20.49 6.59
CA ALA A 241 9.75 -19.68 5.58
C ALA A 241 9.36 -20.50 4.35
N ALA A 242 10.26 -21.36 3.87
CA ALA A 242 9.98 -22.26 2.76
C ALA A 242 8.96 -23.34 3.11
N ALA A 243 9.02 -23.87 4.34
CA ALA A 243 8.09 -24.88 4.83
C ALA A 243 6.65 -24.35 4.91
N SER A 244 6.45 -23.12 5.44
CA SER A 244 5.12 -22.49 5.47
C SER A 244 4.59 -22.22 4.06
N LEU A 245 5.42 -21.71 3.17
CA LEU A 245 5.01 -21.41 1.80
C LEU A 245 4.62 -22.69 1.05
N ARG A 246 5.38 -23.76 1.22
CA ARG A 246 5.05 -25.09 0.67
C ARG A 246 3.77 -25.65 1.28
N ALA A 247 3.55 -25.48 2.60
CA ALA A 247 2.32 -25.95 3.26
C ALA A 247 1.08 -25.23 2.69
N LEU A 248 1.13 -23.92 2.52
CA LEU A 248 0.05 -23.15 1.89
C LEU A 248 -0.24 -23.58 0.44
N ARG A 249 0.80 -23.95 -0.32
CA ARG A 249 0.63 -24.43 -1.70
C ARG A 249 0.11 -25.86 -1.78
N ALA A 250 0.45 -26.69 -0.81
CA ALA A 250 0.03 -28.10 -0.76
C ALA A 250 -1.33 -28.30 -0.08
N ASP A 251 -1.87 -27.28 0.59
CA ASP A 251 -3.17 -27.37 1.25
C ASP A 251 -4.30 -27.44 0.22
N PRO A 252 -5.00 -28.59 0.11
CA PRO A 252 -6.13 -28.73 -0.81
C PRO A 252 -7.30 -27.82 -0.43
N GLY A 253 -7.40 -27.38 0.83
CA GLY A 253 -8.43 -26.45 1.33
C GLY A 253 -8.08 -24.98 1.15
N ALA A 254 -6.89 -24.63 0.62
CA ALA A 254 -6.46 -23.24 0.50
C ALA A 254 -7.45 -22.37 -0.32
N GLY A 255 -8.02 -22.92 -1.39
CA GLY A 255 -9.04 -22.23 -2.19
C GLY A 255 -10.33 -22.00 -1.42
N GLU A 256 -10.80 -23.00 -0.68
CA GLU A 256 -12.00 -22.89 0.16
C GLU A 256 -11.82 -21.87 1.29
N GLU A 257 -10.63 -21.83 1.87
CA GLU A 257 -10.29 -20.85 2.92
C GLU A 257 -10.21 -19.43 2.33
N ALA A 258 -9.59 -19.24 1.18
CA ALA A 258 -9.58 -17.95 0.49
C ALA A 258 -11.00 -17.47 0.20
N ASP A 259 -11.88 -18.33 -0.29
CA ASP A 259 -13.30 -18.03 -0.53
C ASP A 259 -14.04 -17.72 0.78
N ARG A 260 -13.73 -18.45 1.85
CA ARG A 260 -14.32 -18.21 3.17
C ARG A 260 -13.92 -16.84 3.71
N LEU A 261 -12.63 -16.50 3.66
CA LEU A 261 -12.14 -15.18 4.06
C LEU A 261 -12.74 -14.08 3.18
N ARG A 262 -12.87 -14.30 1.89
CA ARG A 262 -13.54 -13.36 0.98
C ARG A 262 -14.98 -13.08 1.41
N ARG A 263 -15.76 -14.11 1.76
CA ARG A 263 -17.13 -13.92 2.29
C ARG A 263 -17.16 -13.13 3.60
N LEU A 264 -16.19 -13.35 4.51
CA LEU A 264 -16.10 -12.58 5.76
C LEU A 264 -15.75 -11.11 5.48
N VAL A 265 -14.82 -10.87 4.58
CA VAL A 265 -14.44 -9.52 4.15
C VAL A 265 -15.61 -8.84 3.40
N ASP A 266 -16.34 -9.55 2.54
CA ASP A 266 -17.54 -9.02 1.89
C ASP A 266 -18.61 -8.62 2.90
N ARG A 267 -18.79 -9.43 3.94
CA ARG A 267 -19.69 -9.09 5.07
C ARG A 267 -19.27 -7.79 5.73
N ILE A 268 -17.98 -7.60 6.01
CA ILE A 268 -17.47 -6.33 6.59
C ILE A 268 -17.72 -5.17 5.62
N ARG A 269 -17.39 -5.32 4.33
CA ARG A 269 -17.56 -4.27 3.30
C ARG A 269 -19.00 -3.80 3.17
N VAL A 270 -19.96 -4.71 3.28
CA VAL A 270 -21.40 -4.40 3.19
C VAL A 270 -21.94 -3.84 4.50
N ARG A 271 -21.60 -4.48 5.63
CA ARG A 271 -22.20 -4.14 6.93
C ARG A 271 -21.67 -2.86 7.53
N VAL A 272 -20.38 -2.52 7.31
CA VAL A 272 -19.79 -1.32 7.91
C VAL A 272 -20.51 -0.04 7.48
N PRO A 273 -20.79 0.23 6.19
CA PRO A 273 -21.57 1.41 5.79
C PRO A 273 -23.02 1.41 6.29
N GLU A 274 -23.62 0.23 6.52
CA GLU A 274 -24.99 0.14 7.08
C GLU A 274 -25.01 0.46 8.59
N LEU A 275 -23.96 0.10 9.30
CA LEU A 275 -23.88 0.23 10.76
C LEU A 275 -23.28 1.56 11.22
N VAL A 276 -22.41 2.13 10.42
CA VAL A 276 -21.68 3.37 10.72
C VAL A 276 -21.92 4.35 9.58
N PRO A 277 -22.65 5.45 9.84
CA PRO A 277 -22.86 6.49 8.84
C PRO A 277 -21.53 7.18 8.49
N ASP A 278 -21.47 7.74 7.28
CA ASP A 278 -20.31 8.50 6.79
C ASP A 278 -19.01 7.70 6.79
N VAL A 279 -19.08 6.54 6.15
CA VAL A 279 -17.94 5.64 5.92
C VAL A 279 -17.70 5.49 4.42
N GLU A 280 -16.45 5.56 4.02
CA GLU A 280 -15.98 5.23 2.67
C GLU A 280 -15.20 3.91 2.72
N VAL A 281 -15.63 2.91 1.94
CA VAL A 281 -14.93 1.62 1.81
C VAL A 281 -14.00 1.71 0.60
N ALA A 282 -12.69 1.62 0.85
CA ALA A 282 -11.65 1.76 -0.17
C ALA A 282 -11.35 0.43 -0.89
N GLY A 283 -10.70 0.55 -2.06
CA GLY A 283 -10.22 -0.57 -2.87
C GLY A 283 -11.26 -1.18 -3.80
N ASP A 284 -10.78 -2.00 -4.74
CA ASP A 284 -11.61 -2.64 -5.76
C ASP A 284 -12.60 -3.64 -5.11
N PRO A 285 -13.90 -3.58 -5.42
CA PRO A 285 -14.88 -4.49 -4.83
C PRO A 285 -14.75 -5.95 -5.32
N VAL A 286 -14.08 -6.19 -6.46
CA VAL A 286 -13.99 -7.50 -7.11
C VAL A 286 -12.58 -8.01 -7.20
N ARG A 287 -11.67 -7.20 -7.80
CA ARG A 287 -10.26 -7.56 -8.06
C ARG A 287 -9.41 -7.23 -6.86
N ARG A 288 -9.47 -8.06 -5.85
CA ARG A 288 -8.80 -7.84 -4.57
C ARG A 288 -8.42 -9.13 -3.85
N LEU A 289 -7.47 -9.02 -2.98
CA LEU A 289 -7.10 -10.09 -2.05
C LEU A 289 -8.30 -10.53 -1.21
N PRO A 290 -8.39 -11.82 -0.86
CA PRO A 290 -9.56 -12.37 -0.16
C PRO A 290 -9.71 -11.89 1.28
N HIS A 291 -8.65 -11.52 1.94
CA HIS A 291 -8.56 -11.36 3.40
C HIS A 291 -8.52 -9.91 3.89
N LEU A 292 -8.54 -8.92 3.00
CA LEU A 292 -8.26 -7.53 3.34
C LEU A 292 -9.39 -6.58 2.92
N VAL A 293 -9.72 -5.63 3.81
CA VAL A 293 -10.60 -4.49 3.57
C VAL A 293 -10.08 -3.27 4.32
N THR A 294 -10.20 -2.11 3.69
CA THR A 294 -9.95 -0.81 4.32
C THR A 294 -11.18 0.06 4.17
N PHE A 295 -11.51 0.78 5.23
CA PHE A 295 -12.54 1.79 5.23
C PHE A 295 -12.11 2.98 6.08
N SER A 296 -12.63 4.15 5.77
CA SER A 296 -12.36 5.39 6.51
C SER A 296 -13.67 5.96 7.07
N CYS A 297 -13.64 6.36 8.33
CA CYS A 297 -14.79 6.94 9.03
C CYS A 297 -14.62 8.46 9.08
N LEU A 298 -15.52 9.19 8.45
CA LEU A 298 -15.50 10.64 8.45
C LEU A 298 -15.67 11.19 9.89
N TYR A 299 -15.00 12.28 10.21
CA TYR A 299 -15.01 12.95 11.53
C TYR A 299 -14.42 12.09 12.67
N VAL A 300 -13.50 11.23 12.37
CA VAL A 300 -12.86 10.33 13.35
C VAL A 300 -11.35 10.53 13.29
N ASP A 301 -10.74 10.72 14.44
CA ASP A 301 -9.29 10.63 14.61
C ASP A 301 -8.87 9.16 14.52
N GLY A 302 -8.00 8.85 13.55
CA GLY A 302 -7.59 7.47 13.26
C GLY A 302 -6.86 6.80 14.40
N GLU A 303 -5.97 7.51 15.11
CA GLU A 303 -5.21 6.95 16.23
C GLU A 303 -6.14 6.64 17.42
N ALA A 304 -7.06 7.57 17.73
CA ALA A 304 -8.05 7.34 18.78
C ALA A 304 -8.95 6.15 18.45
N LEU A 305 -9.35 5.98 17.18
CA LEU A 305 -10.15 4.84 16.73
C LEU A 305 -9.42 3.51 16.92
N LEU A 306 -8.15 3.43 16.47
CA LEU A 306 -7.33 2.22 16.61
C LEU A 306 -7.13 1.86 18.08
N HIS A 307 -6.86 2.85 18.93
CA HIS A 307 -6.69 2.64 20.38
C HIS A 307 -7.96 2.11 21.07
N GLU A 308 -9.12 2.66 20.71
CA GLU A 308 -10.40 2.18 21.27
C GLU A 308 -10.77 0.77 20.75
N LEU A 309 -10.42 0.44 19.49
CA LEU A 309 -10.60 -0.91 18.97
C LEU A 309 -9.69 -1.91 19.67
N ASP A 310 -8.43 -1.55 19.96
CA ASP A 310 -7.51 -2.39 20.74
C ASP A 310 -8.06 -2.63 22.16
N ARG A 311 -8.54 -1.60 22.84
CA ARG A 311 -9.20 -1.73 24.16
C ARG A 311 -10.45 -2.63 24.11
N ALA A 312 -11.14 -2.66 22.97
CA ALA A 312 -12.29 -3.53 22.73
C ALA A 312 -11.89 -4.97 22.34
N GLY A 313 -10.58 -5.24 22.22
CA GLY A 313 -10.01 -6.57 21.98
C GLY A 313 -9.87 -6.91 20.50
N PHE A 314 -9.61 -5.90 19.64
CA PHE A 314 -9.33 -6.05 18.21
C PHE A 314 -8.00 -5.41 17.84
N SER A 315 -7.02 -6.23 17.41
CA SER A 315 -5.78 -5.73 16.83
C SER A 315 -6.00 -5.44 15.35
N VAL A 316 -6.10 -4.17 15.00
CA VAL A 316 -6.29 -3.66 13.64
C VAL A 316 -5.21 -2.62 13.32
N SER A 317 -5.07 -2.21 12.07
CA SER A 317 -4.08 -1.22 11.64
C SER A 317 -4.75 -0.09 10.86
N SER A 318 -4.12 1.08 10.81
CA SER A 318 -4.31 2.02 9.71
C SER A 318 -3.32 1.66 8.59
N GLY A 319 -3.68 1.82 7.33
CA GLY A 319 -2.78 1.54 6.22
C GLY A 319 -1.44 2.27 6.31
N SER A 320 -1.42 3.47 6.89
CA SER A 320 -0.26 4.34 7.06
C SER A 320 0.73 3.95 8.16
N SER A 321 0.50 2.87 8.91
CA SER A 321 1.30 2.50 10.09
C SER A 321 2.77 2.15 9.81
N CYS A 322 3.18 1.97 8.55
CA CYS A 322 4.60 1.84 8.20
C CYS A 322 5.40 3.14 8.38
N THR A 323 4.74 4.27 8.57
CA THR A 323 5.32 5.61 8.76
C THR A 323 4.91 6.26 10.09
N SER A 324 4.57 5.45 11.10
CA SER A 324 4.03 5.90 12.39
C SER A 324 4.87 6.88 13.20
N SER A 325 6.07 7.22 12.75
CA SER A 325 6.88 8.32 13.33
C SER A 325 6.61 9.68 12.68
N THR A 326 5.94 9.70 11.52
CA THR A 326 5.53 10.92 10.81
C THR A 326 4.02 10.85 10.61
N LEU A 327 3.30 11.77 11.20
CA LEU A 327 1.85 11.96 11.13
C LEU A 327 1.36 12.27 9.69
N THR A 328 1.92 11.57 8.72
CA THR A 328 1.67 11.78 7.29
C THR A 328 0.51 10.89 6.85
N PRO A 329 -0.50 11.42 6.16
CA PRO A 329 -1.59 10.62 5.59
C PRO A 329 -1.07 9.50 4.68
N SER A 330 -1.83 8.41 4.55
CA SER A 330 -1.50 7.32 3.64
C SER A 330 -1.28 7.83 2.21
N HIS A 331 -0.10 7.57 1.65
CA HIS A 331 0.19 7.90 0.26
C HIS A 331 -0.71 7.10 -0.71
N VAL A 332 -1.13 5.88 -0.32
CA VAL A 332 -2.04 5.04 -1.11
C VAL A 332 -3.43 5.67 -1.19
N LEU A 333 -4.04 5.98 -0.05
CA LEU A 333 -5.37 6.61 -0.03
C LEU A 333 -5.35 7.98 -0.70
N ARG A 334 -4.25 8.73 -0.54
CA ARG A 334 -4.02 10.00 -1.23
C ARG A 334 -3.97 9.82 -2.75
N ALA A 335 -3.19 8.85 -3.25
CA ALA A 335 -3.11 8.57 -4.69
C ALA A 335 -4.46 8.15 -5.28
N MET A 336 -5.30 7.48 -4.49
CA MET A 336 -6.65 7.06 -4.88
C MET A 336 -7.68 8.21 -4.83
N GLY A 337 -7.39 9.33 -4.17
CA GLY A 337 -8.34 10.42 -3.97
C GLY A 337 -9.52 10.05 -3.07
N VAL A 338 -9.29 9.22 -2.05
CA VAL A 338 -10.28 8.78 -1.07
C VAL A 338 -9.96 9.34 0.32
N LEU A 339 -10.92 9.28 1.26
CA LEU A 339 -10.74 9.77 2.62
C LEU A 339 -9.56 9.06 3.30
N SER A 340 -8.63 9.83 3.86
CA SER A 340 -7.41 9.30 4.48
C SER A 340 -7.48 9.23 6.00
N GLU A 341 -8.19 10.15 6.65
CA GLU A 341 -8.36 10.14 8.10
C GLU A 341 -9.44 9.16 8.57
N GLY A 342 -9.33 8.71 9.82
CA GLY A 342 -10.26 7.74 10.38
C GLY A 342 -10.23 6.38 9.69
N ASN A 343 -9.13 6.04 9.00
CA ASN A 343 -9.03 4.78 8.29
C ASN A 343 -8.71 3.60 9.21
N VAL A 344 -9.31 2.47 8.88
CA VAL A 344 -9.07 1.17 9.52
C VAL A 344 -8.85 0.13 8.43
N ARG A 345 -7.73 -0.57 8.49
CA ARG A 345 -7.46 -1.75 7.68
C ARG A 345 -7.71 -3.00 8.51
N ILE A 346 -8.59 -3.85 8.03
CA ILE A 346 -8.86 -5.19 8.55
C ILE A 346 -8.20 -6.19 7.62
N SER A 347 -7.36 -7.05 8.16
CA SER A 347 -6.78 -8.15 7.40
C SER A 347 -6.82 -9.43 8.23
N LEU A 348 -7.64 -10.36 7.77
CA LEU A 348 -8.01 -11.58 8.50
C LEU A 348 -6.92 -12.65 8.30
N PRO A 349 -6.33 -13.20 9.38
CA PRO A 349 -5.45 -14.36 9.25
C PRO A 349 -6.22 -15.62 8.82
N TYR A 350 -5.46 -16.60 8.33
CA TYR A 350 -5.97 -17.93 8.04
C TYR A 350 -6.64 -18.53 9.29
N GLY A 351 -7.83 -19.09 9.15
CA GLY A 351 -8.58 -19.70 10.26
C GLY A 351 -9.38 -18.71 11.13
N THR A 352 -9.52 -17.44 10.76
CA THR A 352 -10.37 -16.47 11.49
C THR A 352 -11.79 -17.01 11.70
N ALA A 353 -12.29 -16.98 12.94
CA ALA A 353 -13.64 -17.43 13.24
C ALA A 353 -14.70 -16.39 12.82
N GLU A 354 -15.84 -16.84 12.27
CA GLU A 354 -16.96 -15.95 11.90
C GLU A 354 -17.44 -15.10 13.09
N ALA A 355 -17.52 -15.72 14.27
CA ALA A 355 -17.92 -15.03 15.50
C ALA A 355 -17.01 -13.85 15.88
N GLU A 356 -15.75 -13.85 15.47
CA GLU A 356 -14.84 -12.71 15.70
C GLU A 356 -15.21 -11.53 14.81
N VAL A 357 -15.60 -11.80 13.55
CA VAL A 357 -16.08 -10.78 12.62
C VAL A 357 -17.43 -10.22 13.07
N ASP A 358 -18.35 -11.07 13.51
CA ASP A 358 -19.66 -10.65 14.01
C ASP A 358 -19.50 -9.74 15.24
N ARG A 359 -18.65 -10.13 16.20
CA ARG A 359 -18.32 -9.30 17.37
C ARG A 359 -17.67 -7.96 16.98
N PHE A 360 -16.83 -7.94 15.96
CA PHE A 360 -16.25 -6.71 15.44
C PHE A 360 -17.34 -5.75 14.93
N LEU A 361 -18.26 -6.26 14.12
CA LEU A 361 -19.37 -5.48 13.56
C LEU A 361 -20.35 -4.97 14.63
N GLU A 362 -20.54 -5.70 15.73
CA GLU A 362 -21.33 -5.25 16.88
C GLU A 362 -20.65 -4.12 17.67
N VAL A 363 -19.32 -4.15 17.78
CA VAL A 363 -18.53 -3.21 18.59
C VAL A 363 -18.27 -1.91 17.84
N LEU A 364 -17.96 -1.97 16.56
CA LEU A 364 -17.50 -0.85 15.73
C LEU A 364 -18.39 0.39 15.83
N PRO A 365 -19.74 0.31 15.72
CA PRO A 365 -20.61 1.51 15.76
C PRO A 365 -20.53 2.28 17.07
N ARG A 366 -20.36 1.59 18.19
CA ARG A 366 -20.22 2.20 19.52
C ARG A 366 -18.90 2.91 19.67
N VAL A 367 -17.82 2.28 19.20
CA VAL A 367 -16.47 2.84 19.25
C VAL A 367 -16.40 4.10 18.39
N VAL A 368 -16.85 4.04 17.14
CA VAL A 368 -16.86 5.21 16.23
C VAL A 368 -17.66 6.37 16.83
N ARG A 369 -18.84 6.09 17.38
CA ARG A 369 -19.68 7.11 18.04
C ARG A 369 -18.95 7.77 19.21
N SER A 370 -18.32 7.00 20.08
CA SER A 370 -17.56 7.51 21.22
C SER A 370 -16.41 8.43 20.80
N VAL A 371 -15.71 8.10 19.69
CA VAL A 371 -14.62 8.96 19.17
C VAL A 371 -15.19 10.26 18.59
N ARG A 372 -16.28 10.20 17.82
CA ARG A 372 -16.96 11.39 17.26
C ARG A 372 -17.49 12.32 18.33
N GLU A 373 -18.09 11.79 19.39
CA GLU A 373 -18.59 12.57 20.54
C GLU A 373 -17.48 13.36 21.23
N ARG A 374 -16.28 12.79 21.36
CA ARG A 374 -15.11 13.49 21.94
C ARG A 374 -14.60 14.65 21.09
N LEU A 375 -14.85 14.64 19.79
CA LEU A 375 -14.45 15.68 18.86
C LEU A 375 -15.56 16.71 18.58
N ASP A 376 -16.72 16.62 19.28
CA ASP A 376 -17.89 17.46 19.03
C ASP A 376 -18.26 17.50 17.51
N ALA A 377 -18.19 16.31 16.88
CA ALA A 377 -18.46 16.16 15.47
C ALA A 377 -19.95 16.43 15.16
N PRO A 378 -20.28 17.00 13.99
CA PRO A 378 -21.65 17.21 13.57
C PRO A 378 -22.47 15.91 13.62
N ALA A 379 -23.77 16.02 13.94
CA ALA A 379 -24.66 14.87 13.93
C ALA A 379 -24.66 14.23 12.53
N THR A 380 -24.32 12.95 12.46
CA THR A 380 -24.32 12.21 11.20
C THR A 380 -25.76 11.97 10.79
N GLY A 381 -26.20 12.57 9.68
CA GLY A 381 -27.56 12.41 9.17
C GLY A 381 -27.78 11.01 8.60
N ALA A 382 -28.82 10.34 9.07
CA ALA A 382 -29.44 9.24 8.34
C ALA A 382 -30.10 9.85 7.07
N GLY A 383 -29.40 9.82 5.94
CA GLY A 383 -29.98 10.37 4.73
C GLY A 383 -29.05 10.47 3.54
N ALA A 384 -28.86 9.35 2.87
CA ALA A 384 -28.91 9.22 1.42
C ALA A 384 -28.65 7.73 1.13
N GLY A 385 -29.73 7.02 0.83
CA GLY A 385 -29.67 5.63 0.43
C GLY A 385 -28.68 5.43 -0.71
N SER A 386 -27.82 4.44 -0.53
CA SER A 386 -26.98 3.87 -1.56
C SER A 386 -27.83 3.60 -2.82
N ALA A 387 -27.74 4.48 -3.78
CA ALA A 387 -28.10 4.16 -5.16
C ALA A 387 -26.92 3.42 -5.77
N ALA A 388 -26.89 2.09 -5.59
CA ALA A 388 -26.14 1.21 -6.46
C ALA A 388 -26.81 1.26 -7.83
N GLY A 389 -26.37 2.20 -8.66
CA GLY A 389 -26.73 2.36 -10.06
C GLY A 389 -25.46 2.43 -10.87
N ALA A 390 -25.13 1.33 -11.54
CA ALA A 390 -24.12 1.32 -12.58
C ALA A 390 -24.53 2.30 -13.70
N GLY A 391 -23.95 3.50 -13.66
CA GLY A 391 -24.01 4.46 -14.73
C GLY A 391 -22.61 4.98 -14.96
N ALA A 392 -22.02 4.59 -16.09
CA ALA A 392 -20.75 5.12 -16.55
C ALA A 392 -20.85 6.62 -16.70
N VAL A 393 -20.17 7.36 -15.82
CA VAL A 393 -19.92 8.79 -15.98
C VAL A 393 -18.57 8.94 -16.68
N PRO A 394 -18.44 9.71 -17.75
CA PRO A 394 -17.17 9.87 -18.45
C PRO A 394 -16.15 10.51 -17.53
N ALA A 395 -14.95 9.93 -17.53
CA ALA A 395 -13.81 10.41 -16.78
C ALA A 395 -13.47 11.86 -17.16
N SER A 396 -13.65 12.78 -16.22
CA SER A 396 -12.96 14.06 -16.27
C SER A 396 -11.51 13.88 -15.82
N ALA A 397 -10.59 14.24 -16.68
CA ALA A 397 -9.16 14.15 -16.47
C ALA A 397 -8.74 14.83 -15.16
N PRO A 398 -7.82 14.23 -14.39
CA PRO A 398 -7.24 14.90 -13.22
C PRO A 398 -6.42 16.11 -13.65
N PRO A 399 -6.31 17.15 -12.81
CA PRO A 399 -5.49 18.31 -13.13
C PRO A 399 -4.02 17.89 -13.24
N LYS A 400 -3.38 18.26 -14.35
CA LYS A 400 -1.96 18.03 -14.60
C LYS A 400 -1.13 18.60 -13.45
N ALA A 401 -0.32 17.78 -12.83
CA ALA A 401 0.74 18.21 -11.92
C ALA A 401 1.68 19.16 -12.67
N ALA A 402 1.88 20.34 -12.14
CA ALA A 402 2.82 21.32 -12.66
C ALA A 402 4.25 20.81 -12.39
N ALA A 403 5.01 20.62 -13.46
CA ALA A 403 6.44 20.34 -13.41
C ALA A 403 7.16 21.52 -12.71
N SER A 404 7.94 21.21 -11.68
CA SER A 404 8.87 22.15 -11.06
C SER A 404 10.06 22.38 -11.97
N ALA A 405 10.09 23.54 -12.62
CA ALA A 405 11.30 24.03 -13.25
C ALA A 405 12.02 24.96 -12.27
N THR A 406 13.19 24.54 -11.84
CA THR A 406 14.19 25.36 -11.15
C THR A 406 14.95 26.15 -12.23
N GLU A 407 14.78 27.47 -12.28
CA GLU A 407 15.76 28.35 -12.92
C GLU A 407 16.06 29.53 -12.00
N ALA A 408 17.34 29.79 -11.88
CA ALA A 408 17.93 30.78 -11.01
C ALA A 408 18.11 32.14 -11.72
N ALA A 409 17.99 33.17 -10.91
CA ALA A 409 18.65 34.46 -10.96
C ALA A 409 18.17 35.53 -11.94
N GLY A 410 17.74 36.65 -11.35
CA GLY A 410 18.21 37.98 -11.78
C GLY A 410 17.16 39.02 -12.09
N ALA A 411 17.11 40.00 -11.19
CA ALA A 411 16.85 41.43 -11.45
C ALA A 411 15.43 41.98 -11.48
N THR A 412 15.13 42.69 -10.39
CA THR A 412 14.49 44.06 -10.32
C THR A 412 13.36 44.44 -11.27
N GLY A 413 12.21 44.69 -10.70
CA GLY A 413 11.13 45.43 -11.34
C GLY A 413 9.86 45.44 -10.51
N ALA A 414 9.51 46.60 -9.98
CA ALA A 414 8.43 46.87 -9.05
C ALA A 414 7.01 46.59 -9.62
N ALA A 415 6.11 46.36 -8.66
CA ALA A 415 4.68 46.63 -8.64
C ALA A 415 3.72 45.78 -9.47
N ALA A 416 2.95 45.00 -8.78
CA ALA A 416 1.51 45.17 -8.62
C ALA A 416 0.97 44.02 -7.80
N SER A 417 0.66 44.26 -6.56
CA SER A 417 -0.18 43.46 -5.69
C SER A 417 -1.58 43.37 -6.27
N SER A 418 -1.92 42.30 -6.97
CA SER A 418 -3.31 41.91 -7.13
C SER A 418 -3.68 41.03 -5.96
N GLU A 419 -4.18 41.62 -4.91
CA GLU A 419 -5.02 40.93 -3.92
C GLU A 419 -6.18 40.26 -4.66
N ALA A 420 -6.06 38.98 -4.95
CA ALA A 420 -7.19 38.19 -5.40
C ALA A 420 -8.17 38.10 -4.24
N ALA A 421 -9.23 38.86 -4.28
CA ALA A 421 -10.30 38.90 -3.29
C ALA A 421 -10.73 37.51 -2.92
N VAL A 422 -10.67 37.17 -1.63
CA VAL A 422 -11.30 36.00 -1.05
C VAL A 422 -12.77 36.05 -1.42
N PRO A 423 -13.38 35.02 -2.05
CA PRO A 423 -14.83 35.05 -2.31
C PRO A 423 -15.53 35.33 -0.98
N GLY A 424 -16.50 36.27 -0.97
CA GLY A 424 -17.11 36.84 0.22
C GLY A 424 -18.01 35.87 0.98
N GLY A 425 -17.45 34.79 1.52
CA GLY A 425 -18.09 33.81 2.41
C GLY A 425 -17.32 33.67 3.72
N PRO A 426 -17.87 32.96 4.72
CA PRO A 426 -17.20 32.74 6.00
C PRO A 426 -15.86 32.02 5.83
N VAL A 427 -14.91 32.40 6.68
CA VAL A 427 -13.57 31.78 6.76
C VAL A 427 -13.50 30.95 8.03
N VAL A 428 -13.19 29.68 7.89
CA VAL A 428 -12.90 28.74 8.97
C VAL A 428 -11.40 28.73 9.21
N ASP A 429 -10.95 29.23 10.35
CA ASP A 429 -9.54 29.16 10.76
C ASP A 429 -9.27 27.84 11.49
N ALA A 430 -8.58 26.93 10.79
CA ALA A 430 -8.15 25.65 11.33
C ALA A 430 -6.61 25.52 11.31
N LEU A 431 -5.87 26.65 11.27
CA LEU A 431 -4.42 26.65 11.37
C LEU A 431 -3.96 26.05 12.71
N GLY A 432 -2.97 25.15 12.64
CA GLY A 432 -2.46 24.42 13.81
C GLY A 432 -3.35 23.30 14.32
N LYS A 433 -4.50 23.05 13.68
CA LYS A 433 -5.40 21.95 14.00
C LYS A 433 -5.20 20.82 12.98
N ARG A 434 -5.16 19.58 13.46
CA ARG A 434 -5.03 18.39 12.62
C ARG A 434 -6.38 17.87 12.16
N CYS A 435 -6.42 17.18 11.05
CA CYS A 435 -7.59 16.40 10.64
C CYS A 435 -7.93 15.38 11.75
N PRO A 436 -9.23 15.16 12.01
CA PRO A 436 -10.37 15.62 11.21
C PRO A 436 -10.93 17.02 11.56
N VAL A 437 -10.27 17.80 12.43
CA VAL A 437 -10.83 19.07 12.95
C VAL A 437 -11.14 20.09 11.83
N PRO A 438 -10.28 20.34 10.83
CA PRO A 438 -10.60 21.23 9.72
C PRO A 438 -11.90 20.84 8.99
N VAL A 439 -12.11 19.55 8.78
CA VAL A 439 -13.30 19.00 8.12
C VAL A 439 -14.55 19.10 9.01
N ILE A 440 -14.41 18.89 10.33
CA ILE A 440 -15.49 19.07 11.30
C ILE A 440 -15.97 20.53 11.33
N GLU A 441 -15.04 21.47 11.40
CA GLU A 441 -15.37 22.91 11.43
C GLU A 441 -16.01 23.38 10.11
N LEU A 442 -15.50 22.88 8.96
CA LEU A 442 -16.15 23.11 7.68
C LEU A 442 -17.60 22.63 7.67
N ALA A 443 -17.82 21.40 8.17
CA ALA A 443 -19.15 20.78 8.20
C ALA A 443 -20.15 21.53 9.12
N LYS A 444 -19.68 22.18 10.18
CA LYS A 444 -20.52 23.05 11.04
C LYS A 444 -20.97 24.32 10.33
N VAL A 445 -20.09 24.93 9.53
CA VAL A 445 -20.31 26.26 8.92
C VAL A 445 -20.96 26.18 7.55
N ILE A 446 -20.77 25.11 6.76
CA ILE A 446 -21.27 25.02 5.38
C ILE A 446 -22.79 25.23 5.27
N HIS A 447 -23.55 24.83 6.29
CA HIS A 447 -25.01 24.97 6.32
C HIS A 447 -25.48 26.40 6.60
N GLU A 448 -24.60 27.27 7.08
CA GLU A 448 -24.91 28.68 7.37
C GLU A 448 -24.87 29.57 6.14
N VAL A 449 -24.20 29.12 5.06
CA VAL A 449 -24.15 29.87 3.80
C VAL A 449 -25.30 29.48 2.88
N PRO A 450 -25.81 30.40 2.03
CA PRO A 450 -26.84 30.04 1.05
C PRO A 450 -26.31 29.05 0.02
N VAL A 451 -27.21 28.30 -0.62
CA VAL A 451 -26.86 27.42 -1.74
C VAL A 451 -26.16 28.25 -2.85
N GLY A 452 -25.03 27.75 -3.33
CA GLY A 452 -24.12 28.48 -4.23
C GLY A 452 -23.09 29.37 -3.53
N GLY A 453 -23.25 29.63 -2.22
CA GLY A 453 -22.27 30.35 -1.40
C GLY A 453 -21.02 29.51 -1.12
N THR A 454 -19.93 30.17 -0.73
CA THR A 454 -18.63 29.52 -0.49
C THR A 454 -18.20 29.65 0.96
N VAL A 455 -17.49 28.63 1.47
CA VAL A 455 -16.74 28.65 2.71
C VAL A 455 -15.27 28.48 2.37
N THR A 456 -14.39 29.21 3.03
CA THR A 456 -12.94 29.06 2.91
C THR A 456 -12.39 28.46 4.19
N VAL A 457 -11.65 27.35 4.09
CA VAL A 457 -10.98 26.71 5.24
C VAL A 457 -9.48 26.97 5.14
N LEU A 458 -8.91 27.59 6.18
CA LEU A 458 -7.47 27.75 6.32
C LEU A 458 -6.93 26.57 7.12
N SER A 459 -5.96 25.84 6.57
CA SER A 459 -5.30 24.75 7.26
C SER A 459 -3.85 24.62 6.83
N ASP A 460 -2.98 24.26 7.78
CA ASP A 460 -1.59 23.89 7.57
C ASP A 460 -1.35 22.38 7.74
N ASP A 461 -2.44 21.60 7.88
CA ASP A 461 -2.39 20.14 7.94
C ASP A 461 -2.43 19.52 6.53
N GLU A 462 -1.45 18.65 6.24
CA GLU A 462 -1.35 18.00 4.93
C GLU A 462 -2.57 17.10 4.62
N ALA A 463 -3.17 16.47 5.64
CA ALA A 463 -4.35 15.64 5.47
C ALA A 463 -5.56 16.45 4.98
N ALA A 464 -5.69 17.72 5.35
CA ALA A 464 -6.80 18.58 4.92
C ALA A 464 -6.86 18.73 3.38
N ARG A 465 -5.72 18.72 2.70
CA ARG A 465 -5.62 18.77 1.22
C ARG A 465 -6.34 17.60 0.56
N GLN A 466 -6.38 16.45 1.22
CA GLN A 466 -7.04 15.24 0.73
C GLN A 466 -8.47 15.13 1.26
N ASP A 467 -8.64 15.35 2.55
CA ASP A 467 -9.90 15.03 3.23
C ASP A 467 -11.01 16.05 2.92
N ILE A 468 -10.66 17.33 2.66
CA ILE A 468 -11.67 18.33 2.25
C ILE A 468 -12.31 18.00 0.89
N PRO A 469 -11.55 17.69 -0.20
CA PRO A 469 -12.13 17.18 -1.44
C PRO A 469 -12.92 15.88 -1.29
N ALA A 470 -12.41 14.91 -0.50
CA ALA A 470 -13.11 13.66 -0.23
C ALA A 470 -14.43 13.92 0.50
N TRP A 471 -14.43 14.78 1.52
CA TRP A 471 -15.62 15.22 2.22
C TRP A 471 -16.64 15.89 1.27
N CYS A 472 -16.18 16.76 0.38
CA CYS A 472 -17.05 17.40 -0.61
C CYS A 472 -17.77 16.36 -1.47
N THR A 473 -17.04 15.32 -1.91
CA THR A 473 -17.61 14.21 -2.68
C THR A 473 -18.65 13.42 -1.87
N MET A 474 -18.35 13.11 -0.60
CA MET A 474 -19.25 12.36 0.29
C MET A 474 -20.52 13.14 0.68
N ARG A 475 -20.44 14.47 0.69
CA ARG A 475 -21.52 15.38 1.14
C ARG A 475 -22.19 16.14 -0.01
N ASP A 476 -21.91 15.76 -1.25
CA ASP A 476 -22.44 16.43 -2.45
C ASP A 476 -22.21 17.95 -2.43
N GLN A 477 -21.01 18.36 -1.99
CA GLN A 477 -20.55 19.74 -2.06
C GLN A 477 -19.56 19.92 -3.22
N GLU A 478 -19.32 21.16 -3.65
CA GLU A 478 -18.36 21.43 -4.70
C GLU A 478 -17.02 21.89 -4.12
N TYR A 479 -15.96 21.12 -4.36
CA TYR A 479 -14.61 21.58 -4.13
C TYR A 479 -14.18 22.52 -5.24
N VAL A 480 -14.05 23.83 -4.92
CA VAL A 480 -13.70 24.86 -5.91
C VAL A 480 -12.20 24.88 -6.17
N GLY A 481 -11.38 24.62 -5.16
CA GLY A 481 -9.93 24.57 -5.31
C GLY A 481 -9.15 25.01 -4.08
N GLU A 482 -7.82 24.92 -4.21
CA GLU A 482 -6.83 25.32 -3.23
C GLU A 482 -6.14 26.61 -3.65
N ARG A 483 -5.80 27.48 -2.70
CA ARG A 483 -5.01 28.70 -2.90
C ARG A 483 -3.92 28.78 -1.84
N ALA A 484 -2.81 29.43 -2.19
CA ALA A 484 -1.78 29.74 -1.20
C ALA A 484 -2.32 30.74 -0.18
N ALA A 485 -2.03 30.49 1.11
CA ALA A 485 -2.29 31.42 2.22
C ALA A 485 -0.96 31.87 2.84
N GLU A 486 -0.97 32.90 3.70
CA GLU A 486 0.23 33.35 4.41
C GLU A 486 0.84 32.21 5.24
N ARG A 487 0.01 31.34 5.77
CA ARG A 487 0.39 30.11 6.45
C ARG A 487 -0.52 28.97 5.97
N GLY A 488 0.06 27.85 5.56
CA GLY A 488 -0.68 26.71 5.05
C GLY A 488 -1.36 26.96 3.70
N ALA A 489 -2.60 26.50 3.56
CA ALA A 489 -3.41 26.62 2.36
C ALA A 489 -4.85 27.04 2.70
N ALA A 490 -5.52 27.65 1.74
CA ALA A 490 -6.92 28.04 1.78
C ALA A 490 -7.72 27.14 0.83
N TYR A 491 -8.60 26.33 1.36
CA TYR A 491 -9.48 25.42 0.61
C TYR A 491 -10.86 26.05 0.47
N VAL A 492 -11.31 26.22 -0.77
CA VAL A 492 -12.60 26.85 -1.07
C VAL A 492 -13.62 25.77 -1.41
N VAL A 493 -14.71 25.77 -0.66
CA VAL A 493 -15.83 24.84 -0.84
C VAL A 493 -17.11 25.61 -1.12
N ARG A 494 -17.88 25.19 -2.12
CA ARG A 494 -19.18 25.77 -2.47
C ARG A 494 -20.29 24.85 -2.02
N ARG A 495 -21.29 25.42 -1.34
CA ARG A 495 -22.51 24.71 -0.95
C ARG A 495 -23.38 24.43 -2.18
N ARG A 496 -23.74 23.13 -2.41
CA ARG A 496 -24.65 22.69 -3.49
C ARG A 496 -26.09 22.46 -3.02
N ALA A 497 -26.28 21.98 -1.81
CA ALA A 497 -27.60 21.65 -1.25
C ALA A 497 -27.77 22.14 0.21
#